data_5dd70d65a8c27317cc71de0dd9664f74
#
_entry.id   5dd70d65a8c27317cc71de0dd9664f74
#
_cell.length_a   1.000
_cell.length_b   1.000
_cell.length_c   1.000
_cell.angle_alpha   90.00
_cell.angle_beta   90.00
_cell.angle_gamma   90.00
#
_symmetry.space_group_name_H-M   'P 1'
#
loop_
_entity.id
_entity.type
_entity.pdbx_description
1 polymer ?
#
loop_
_entity_poly.entity_id
_entity_poly.type
_entity_poly.pdbx_seq_one_letter_code
_entity_poly.pdbx_strand_id
1 'polypeptide(L)'
;MESNQVGYIGIGRMGGRMAKRLLDAGYSLAVYDANPAAMAPLTALGARACATPAEVAAQSSIVMSCLPGPEEVAEVMEGPQGVLSIAGGNRLLIEMSTIGPAQSRALARRSREAGFAYIDAPISNGVGPAETGELTIMVGGERGDFDRAQPVLRHLGNRLYHMGDIGTGNFTKIANQVIYLSYVASVCEIARAARGLDMDVPNFIDVMRNSVAGRPMMTHWEDRFENGDRVAGFQISRLLKDLQLGADVCAEHAFDIPVLETVINTYKKASDAGHADLDMTAIYSVDQD
;
A
#
# COMPACT_ATOMS: atom_id res chain seq x y z
N MET A 1 30.06 -2.97 -13.32
CA MET A 1 29.38 -3.70 -12.23
C MET A 1 28.23 -2.81 -11.80
N GLU A 2 27.01 -3.15 -12.17
CA GLU A 2 25.84 -2.49 -11.62
C GLU A 2 25.87 -2.70 -10.10
N SER A 3 25.84 -1.62 -9.33
CA SER A 3 25.92 -1.70 -7.88
C SER A 3 24.62 -2.34 -7.39
N ASN A 4 24.69 -3.56 -6.87
CA ASN A 4 23.57 -4.29 -6.22
C ASN A 4 23.07 -3.58 -4.95
N GLN A 5 23.34 -2.30 -4.80
CA GLN A 5 23.04 -1.55 -3.59
C GLN A 5 21.70 -0.80 -3.72
N VAL A 6 20.75 -1.22 -2.93
CA VAL A 6 19.38 -0.67 -2.87
C VAL A 6 19.16 -0.02 -1.51
N GLY A 7 18.61 1.17 -1.52
CA GLY A 7 18.08 1.84 -0.33
C GLY A 7 16.64 1.45 -0.07
N TYR A 8 16.28 1.19 1.16
CA TYR A 8 14.90 0.88 1.53
C TYR A 8 14.45 1.69 2.73
N ILE A 9 13.36 2.46 2.57
CA ILE A 9 12.83 3.37 3.58
C ILE A 9 11.40 2.94 3.95
N GLY A 10 11.15 2.82 5.26
CA GLY A 10 9.88 2.31 5.78
C GLY A 10 9.91 0.79 5.93
N ILE A 11 10.35 0.33 7.11
CA ILE A 11 10.54 -1.10 7.46
C ILE A 11 9.34 -1.63 8.27
N GLY A 12 8.16 -1.14 7.97
CA GLY A 12 6.92 -1.61 8.57
C GLY A 12 6.49 -3.00 8.08
N ARG A 13 5.20 -3.32 8.29
CA ARG A 13 4.61 -4.64 7.96
C ARG A 13 4.86 -5.10 6.53
N MET A 14 4.79 -4.20 5.56
CA MET A 14 5.03 -4.49 4.15
C MET A 14 6.51 -4.34 3.80
N GLY A 15 7.08 -3.17 4.09
CA GLY A 15 8.45 -2.83 3.71
C GLY A 15 9.49 -3.77 4.29
N GLY A 16 9.35 -4.19 5.55
CA GLY A 16 10.28 -5.14 6.17
C GLY A 16 10.34 -6.49 5.45
N ARG A 17 9.21 -6.99 4.96
CA ARG A 17 9.13 -8.24 4.19
C ARG A 17 9.74 -8.09 2.80
N MET A 18 9.42 -7.00 2.13
CA MET A 18 9.99 -6.68 0.82
C MET A 18 11.51 -6.48 0.90
N ALA A 19 11.99 -5.73 1.89
CA ALA A 19 13.41 -5.53 2.12
C ALA A 19 14.13 -6.85 2.43
N LYS A 20 13.53 -7.72 3.26
CA LYS A 20 14.08 -9.05 3.52
C LYS A 20 14.23 -9.87 2.24
N ARG A 21 13.22 -9.85 1.36
CA ARG A 21 13.31 -10.57 0.07
C ARG A 21 14.46 -10.09 -0.80
N LEU A 22 14.73 -8.78 -0.79
CA LEU A 22 15.87 -8.24 -1.53
C LEU A 22 17.21 -8.70 -0.94
N LEU A 23 17.32 -8.79 0.39
CA LEU A 23 18.50 -9.40 1.04
C LEU A 23 18.66 -10.87 0.65
N ASP A 24 17.57 -11.65 0.69
CA ASP A 24 17.56 -13.06 0.31
C ASP A 24 17.93 -13.25 -1.18
N ALA A 25 17.63 -12.27 -2.02
CA ALA A 25 18.02 -12.24 -3.45
C ALA A 25 19.46 -11.74 -3.69
N GLY A 26 20.21 -11.42 -2.64
CA GLY A 26 21.62 -11.03 -2.73
C GLY A 26 21.88 -9.54 -2.96
N TYR A 27 20.86 -8.67 -2.76
CA TYR A 27 21.07 -7.22 -2.75
C TYR A 27 21.70 -6.76 -1.45
N SER A 28 22.60 -5.79 -1.52
CA SER A 28 23.09 -5.06 -0.36
C SER A 28 22.11 -3.95 -0.03
N LEU A 29 21.58 -3.91 1.20
CA LEU A 29 20.60 -2.92 1.60
C LEU A 29 21.16 -1.86 2.56
N ALA A 30 20.85 -0.59 2.26
CA ALA A 30 20.86 0.51 3.22
C ALA A 30 19.41 0.77 3.65
N VAL A 31 19.11 0.74 4.95
CA VAL A 31 17.72 0.81 5.44
C VAL A 31 17.52 1.96 6.43
N TYR A 32 16.33 2.54 6.41
CA TYR A 32 15.90 3.54 7.37
C TYR A 32 14.42 3.33 7.74
N ASP A 33 14.13 3.50 9.01
CA ASP A 33 12.77 3.62 9.56
C ASP A 33 12.79 4.64 10.71
N ALA A 34 11.71 5.41 10.85
CA ALA A 34 11.55 6.36 11.95
C ALA A 34 11.55 5.66 13.34
N ASN A 35 11.15 4.38 13.37
CA ASN A 35 11.34 3.50 14.52
C ASN A 35 12.62 2.66 14.35
N PRO A 36 13.73 2.99 15.02
CA PRO A 36 14.99 2.27 14.88
C PRO A 36 14.89 0.77 15.18
N ALA A 37 13.97 0.37 16.07
CA ALA A 37 13.78 -1.05 16.40
C ALA A 37 13.26 -1.87 15.20
N ALA A 38 12.55 -1.25 14.25
CA ALA A 38 12.08 -1.94 13.06
C ALA A 38 13.22 -2.41 12.14
N MET A 39 14.37 -1.75 12.19
CA MET A 39 15.53 -2.10 11.36
C MET A 39 16.32 -3.31 11.91
N ALA A 40 16.19 -3.63 13.20
CA ALA A 40 16.99 -4.67 13.86
C ALA A 40 16.94 -6.05 13.17
N PRO A 41 15.79 -6.57 12.73
CA PRO A 41 15.73 -7.85 12.01
C PRO A 41 16.52 -7.86 10.70
N LEU A 42 16.53 -6.75 9.96
CA LEU A 42 17.24 -6.65 8.69
C LEU A 42 18.74 -6.44 8.89
N THR A 43 19.13 -5.69 9.93
CA THR A 43 20.56 -5.52 10.26
C THR A 43 21.19 -6.83 10.74
N ALA A 44 20.44 -7.67 11.44
CA ALA A 44 20.88 -9.02 11.79
C ALA A 44 21.11 -9.92 10.56
N LEU A 45 20.48 -9.60 9.42
CA LEU A 45 20.65 -10.26 8.12
C LEU A 45 21.68 -9.56 7.21
N GLY A 46 22.37 -8.54 7.71
CA GLY A 46 23.43 -7.85 6.98
C GLY A 46 23.04 -6.54 6.30
N ALA A 47 21.82 -6.04 6.51
CA ALA A 47 21.46 -4.70 6.06
C ALA A 47 22.19 -3.63 6.88
N ARG A 48 22.54 -2.52 6.26
CA ARG A 48 23.13 -1.35 6.92
C ARG A 48 22.04 -0.40 7.38
N ALA A 49 21.91 -0.18 8.68
CA ALA A 49 21.04 0.87 9.19
C ALA A 49 21.64 2.26 8.93
N CYS A 50 20.81 3.18 8.49
CA CYS A 50 21.14 4.59 8.29
C CYS A 50 20.40 5.45 9.32
N ALA A 51 20.97 6.60 9.66
CA ALA A 51 20.35 7.54 10.59
C ALA A 51 19.30 8.45 9.94
N THR A 52 19.38 8.65 8.61
CA THR A 52 18.48 9.53 7.86
C THR A 52 18.12 8.96 6.49
N PRO A 53 16.99 9.39 5.88
CA PRO A 53 16.66 9.07 4.50
C PRO A 53 17.74 9.53 3.49
N ALA A 54 18.37 10.69 3.73
CA ALA A 54 19.46 11.20 2.92
C ALA A 54 20.67 10.25 2.89
N GLU A 55 21.03 9.64 4.04
CA GLU A 55 22.09 8.65 4.09
C GLU A 55 21.76 7.39 3.28
N VAL A 56 20.50 6.94 3.30
CA VAL A 56 20.05 5.83 2.45
C VAL A 56 20.26 6.17 0.99
N ALA A 57 19.80 7.36 0.58
CA ALA A 57 19.90 7.80 -0.81
C ALA A 57 21.37 7.97 -1.25
N ALA A 58 22.23 8.51 -0.38
CA ALA A 58 23.64 8.71 -0.71
C ALA A 58 24.39 7.41 -1.02
N GLN A 59 23.94 6.29 -0.45
CA GLN A 59 24.58 4.96 -0.57
C GLN A 59 23.96 4.05 -1.62
N SER A 60 22.89 4.49 -2.31
CA SER A 60 22.08 3.61 -3.12
C SER A 60 21.92 4.15 -4.54
N SER A 61 21.90 3.28 -5.55
CA SER A 61 21.56 3.63 -6.93
C SER A 61 20.05 3.61 -7.18
N ILE A 62 19.33 2.78 -6.42
CA ILE A 62 17.88 2.70 -6.38
C ILE A 62 17.45 2.93 -4.93
N VAL A 63 16.50 3.82 -4.72
CA VAL A 63 15.88 4.08 -3.40
C VAL A 63 14.41 3.72 -3.47
N MET A 64 14.00 2.82 -2.61
CA MET A 64 12.62 2.36 -2.50
C MET A 64 12.01 2.86 -1.20
N SER A 65 10.73 3.22 -1.22
CA SER A 65 10.00 3.63 -0.02
C SER A 65 8.63 2.96 0.05
N CYS A 66 8.24 2.57 1.26
CA CYS A 66 6.92 2.01 1.54
C CYS A 66 6.42 2.53 2.89
N LEU A 67 5.69 3.62 2.87
CA LEU A 67 5.33 4.46 4.01
C LEU A 67 3.80 4.47 4.21
N PRO A 68 3.32 4.84 5.41
CA PRO A 68 1.90 4.79 5.74
C PRO A 68 1.02 5.72 4.89
N GLY A 69 1.52 6.89 4.53
CA GLY A 69 0.71 7.88 3.82
C GLY A 69 1.49 9.04 3.22
N PRO A 70 0.74 10.00 2.66
CA PRO A 70 1.34 11.15 1.95
C PRO A 70 2.18 12.06 2.84
N GLU A 71 1.85 12.20 4.12
CA GLU A 71 2.59 13.04 5.07
C GLU A 71 3.98 12.48 5.34
N GLU A 72 4.08 11.18 5.63
CA GLU A 72 5.35 10.49 5.86
C GLU A 72 6.19 10.44 4.57
N VAL A 73 5.54 10.32 3.40
CA VAL A 73 6.25 10.41 2.11
C VAL A 73 6.86 11.81 1.94
N ALA A 74 6.10 12.87 2.24
CA ALA A 74 6.61 14.23 2.14
C ALA A 74 7.78 14.48 3.10
N GLU A 75 7.66 14.04 4.36
CA GLU A 75 8.73 14.18 5.35
C GLU A 75 10.01 13.44 4.94
N VAL A 76 9.87 12.17 4.53
CA VAL A 76 11.01 11.33 4.14
C VAL A 76 11.67 11.82 2.85
N MET A 77 10.90 12.32 1.91
CA MET A 77 11.45 12.80 0.63
C MET A 77 11.97 14.22 0.72
N GLU A 78 11.23 15.13 1.35
CA GLU A 78 11.43 16.58 1.26
C GLU A 78 11.85 17.25 2.58
N GLY A 79 11.84 16.50 3.69
CA GLY A 79 12.29 17.01 4.99
C GLY A 79 13.77 17.44 4.96
N PRO A 80 14.26 18.15 6.00
CA PRO A 80 15.63 18.67 6.03
C PRO A 80 16.73 17.60 5.88
N GLN A 81 16.44 16.36 6.27
CA GLN A 81 17.30 15.18 6.11
C GLN A 81 16.68 14.15 5.17
N GLY A 82 15.75 14.58 4.33
CA GLY A 82 15.04 13.76 3.36
C GLY A 82 15.90 13.36 2.18
N VAL A 83 15.36 12.44 1.38
CA VAL A 83 16.03 11.92 0.18
C VAL A 83 16.45 13.01 -0.77
N LEU A 84 15.61 14.03 -0.99
CA LEU A 84 15.85 15.12 -1.94
C LEU A 84 16.78 16.24 -1.40
N SER A 85 17.26 16.13 -0.16
CA SER A 85 18.26 17.05 0.41
C SER A 85 19.67 16.86 -0.18
N ILE A 86 19.88 15.78 -0.94
CA ILE A 86 21.15 15.50 -1.63
C ILE A 86 20.94 15.55 -3.16
N ALA A 87 22.05 15.72 -3.90
CA ALA A 87 21.99 15.62 -5.37
C ALA A 87 21.70 14.19 -5.83
N GLY A 88 20.72 14.02 -6.71
CA GLY A 88 20.24 12.72 -7.16
C GLY A 88 21.25 11.92 -7.99
N GLY A 89 22.03 12.56 -8.86
CA GLY A 89 23.06 11.89 -9.66
C GLY A 89 22.50 10.73 -10.51
N ASN A 90 21.29 10.90 -11.06
CA ASN A 90 20.56 9.91 -11.85
C ASN A 90 20.15 8.64 -11.04
N ARG A 91 20.01 8.73 -9.72
CA ARG A 91 19.40 7.65 -8.90
C ARG A 91 17.93 7.50 -9.23
N LEU A 92 17.43 6.29 -9.08
CA LEU A 92 15.99 5.99 -9.29
C LEU A 92 15.28 5.92 -7.95
N LEU A 93 14.23 6.74 -7.79
CA LEU A 93 13.28 6.63 -6.67
C LEU A 93 12.09 5.78 -7.09
N ILE A 94 11.80 4.76 -6.31
CA ILE A 94 10.65 3.86 -6.47
C ILE A 94 9.75 4.04 -5.26
N GLU A 95 8.70 4.85 -5.45
CA GLU A 95 7.73 5.13 -4.38
C GLU A 95 6.60 4.09 -4.40
N MET A 96 6.57 3.24 -3.38
CA MET A 96 5.62 2.12 -3.29
C MET A 96 4.45 2.39 -2.33
N SER A 97 4.44 3.57 -1.69
CA SER A 97 3.33 3.99 -0.83
C SER A 97 2.10 4.35 -1.67
N THR A 98 0.93 4.28 -1.06
CA THR A 98 -0.30 4.78 -1.68
C THR A 98 -0.45 6.26 -1.35
N ILE A 99 -0.25 7.10 -2.37
CA ILE A 99 -0.44 8.56 -2.32
C ILE A 99 -1.34 9.02 -3.48
N GLY A 100 -1.79 10.27 -3.45
CA GLY A 100 -2.61 10.81 -4.55
C GLY A 100 -1.81 10.95 -5.86
N PRO A 101 -2.42 10.73 -7.04
CA PRO A 101 -1.74 10.93 -8.33
C PRO A 101 -1.16 12.34 -8.53
N ALA A 102 -1.84 13.37 -8.02
CA ALA A 102 -1.34 14.75 -8.06
C ALA A 102 -0.09 14.92 -7.19
N GLN A 103 -0.06 14.30 -6.01
CA GLN A 103 1.10 14.29 -5.12
C GLN A 103 2.27 13.55 -5.75
N SER A 104 2.01 12.38 -6.38
CA SER A 104 3.02 11.63 -7.13
C SER A 104 3.66 12.50 -8.23
N ARG A 105 2.83 13.19 -9.03
CA ARG A 105 3.34 14.12 -10.07
C ARG A 105 4.13 15.29 -9.49
N ALA A 106 3.70 15.84 -8.35
CA ALA A 106 4.42 16.91 -7.68
C ALA A 106 5.79 16.44 -7.15
N LEU A 107 5.81 15.26 -6.50
CA LEU A 107 7.05 14.66 -6.00
C LEU A 107 8.02 14.32 -7.14
N ALA A 108 7.52 13.79 -8.26
CA ALA A 108 8.34 13.51 -9.44
C ALA A 108 9.01 14.77 -10.02
N ARG A 109 8.29 15.91 -10.07
CA ARG A 109 8.92 17.18 -10.51
C ARG A 109 10.06 17.58 -9.58
N ARG A 110 9.85 17.56 -8.27
CA ARG A 110 10.89 17.90 -7.28
C ARG A 110 12.05 16.91 -7.30
N SER A 111 11.76 15.63 -7.49
CA SER A 111 12.79 14.60 -7.67
C SER A 111 13.67 14.90 -8.89
N ARG A 112 13.05 15.26 -10.01
CA ARG A 112 13.78 15.63 -11.23
C ARG A 112 14.63 16.89 -11.03
N GLU A 113 14.12 17.91 -10.34
CA GLU A 113 14.87 19.13 -9.97
C GLU A 113 16.11 18.81 -9.13
N ALA A 114 15.99 17.82 -8.23
CA ALA A 114 17.11 17.32 -7.43
C ALA A 114 18.01 16.32 -8.19
N GLY A 115 17.70 15.98 -9.44
CA GLY A 115 18.48 15.08 -10.29
C GLY A 115 18.22 13.59 -10.09
N PHE A 116 17.04 13.23 -9.53
CA PHE A 116 16.57 11.85 -9.44
C PHE A 116 15.59 11.52 -10.57
N ALA A 117 15.64 10.28 -11.07
CA ALA A 117 14.52 9.67 -11.76
C ALA A 117 13.48 9.21 -10.73
N TYR A 118 12.21 9.15 -11.13
CA TYR A 118 11.11 8.79 -10.22
C TYR A 118 10.05 7.94 -10.92
N ILE A 119 9.58 6.91 -10.22
CA ILE A 119 8.39 6.14 -10.58
C ILE A 119 7.50 5.94 -9.33
N ASP A 120 6.19 5.95 -9.51
CA ASP A 120 5.25 5.45 -8.52
C ASP A 120 4.96 3.97 -8.79
N ALA A 121 5.08 3.15 -7.76
CA ALA A 121 4.99 1.69 -7.86
C ALA A 121 4.20 1.06 -6.71
N PRO A 122 2.97 1.53 -6.44
CA PRO A 122 2.17 0.97 -5.36
C PRO A 122 1.86 -0.51 -5.58
N ILE A 123 1.57 -1.19 -4.47
CA ILE A 123 1.46 -2.64 -4.39
C ILE A 123 0.08 -3.12 -3.98
N SER A 124 -0.25 -4.34 -4.35
CA SER A 124 -1.47 -5.04 -3.93
C SER A 124 -1.19 -6.49 -3.56
N ASN A 125 -2.16 -7.15 -2.93
CA ASN A 125 -2.27 -8.53 -2.44
C ASN A 125 -1.86 -8.75 -0.98
N GLY A 126 -1.35 -7.72 -0.27
CA GLY A 126 -1.16 -7.77 1.18
C GLY A 126 0.11 -8.50 1.64
N VAL A 127 0.11 -8.89 2.92
CA VAL A 127 1.31 -9.28 3.68
C VAL A 127 1.89 -10.63 3.23
N GLY A 128 1.05 -11.65 3.00
CA GLY A 128 1.51 -12.97 2.54
C GLY A 128 2.27 -12.89 1.22
N PRO A 129 1.67 -12.34 0.15
CA PRO A 129 2.35 -12.10 -1.12
C PRO A 129 3.60 -11.21 -1.03
N ALA A 130 3.71 -10.31 -0.03
CA ALA A 130 4.94 -9.57 0.21
C ALA A 130 6.07 -10.48 0.73
N GLU A 131 5.75 -11.54 1.47
CA GLU A 131 6.72 -12.54 1.94
C GLU A 131 7.15 -13.49 0.82
N THR A 132 6.23 -13.88 -0.07
CA THR A 132 6.49 -14.87 -1.12
C THR A 132 6.97 -14.27 -2.44
N GLY A 133 6.90 -12.93 -2.62
CA GLY A 133 7.25 -12.26 -3.87
C GLY A 133 6.16 -12.34 -4.94
N GLU A 134 4.91 -12.39 -4.49
CA GLU A 134 3.74 -12.55 -5.36
C GLU A 134 2.87 -11.28 -5.39
N LEU A 135 3.48 -10.12 -5.08
CA LEU A 135 2.79 -8.85 -5.16
C LEU A 135 2.36 -8.54 -6.60
N THR A 136 1.26 -7.83 -6.71
CA THR A 136 0.91 -7.07 -7.91
C THR A 136 1.45 -5.66 -7.74
N ILE A 137 2.27 -5.21 -8.68
CA ILE A 137 2.93 -3.90 -8.66
C ILE A 137 2.46 -3.10 -9.88
N MET A 138 1.89 -1.92 -9.63
CA MET A 138 1.32 -1.04 -10.65
C MET A 138 2.24 0.18 -10.81
N VAL A 139 2.97 0.25 -11.91
CA VAL A 139 4.03 1.25 -12.09
C VAL A 139 3.60 2.36 -13.02
N GLY A 140 3.64 3.60 -12.51
CA GLY A 140 3.53 4.83 -13.31
C GLY A 140 4.89 5.51 -13.44
N GLY A 141 5.25 5.92 -14.66
CA GLY A 141 6.52 6.60 -14.94
C GLY A 141 7.04 6.36 -16.34
N GLU A 142 8.19 6.94 -16.66
CA GLU A 142 8.81 6.75 -17.97
C GLU A 142 9.19 5.28 -18.20
N ARG A 143 9.02 4.82 -19.42
CA ARG A 143 9.29 3.42 -19.78
C ARG A 143 10.72 2.99 -19.45
N GLY A 144 11.70 3.87 -19.69
CA GLY A 144 13.09 3.59 -19.38
C GLY A 144 13.36 3.40 -17.89
N ASP A 145 12.68 4.17 -17.03
CA ASP A 145 12.79 4.04 -15.58
C ASP A 145 12.07 2.78 -15.07
N PHE A 146 10.93 2.42 -15.66
CA PHE A 146 10.30 1.14 -15.41
C PHE A 146 11.23 -0.04 -15.75
N ASP A 147 11.88 -0.01 -16.91
CA ASP A 147 12.79 -1.07 -17.33
C ASP A 147 14.02 -1.16 -16.40
N ARG A 148 14.53 -0.04 -15.86
CA ARG A 148 15.56 0.00 -14.83
C ARG A 148 15.09 -0.58 -13.49
N ALA A 149 13.82 -0.39 -13.12
CA ALA A 149 13.25 -0.91 -11.88
C ALA A 149 12.92 -2.40 -11.94
N GLN A 150 12.64 -2.95 -13.12
CA GLN A 150 12.17 -4.33 -13.27
C GLN A 150 13.05 -5.38 -12.56
N PRO A 151 14.40 -5.35 -12.65
CA PRO A 151 15.22 -6.36 -11.98
C PRO A 151 14.97 -6.45 -10.48
N VAL A 152 14.85 -5.32 -9.79
CA VAL A 152 14.59 -5.30 -8.34
C VAL A 152 13.12 -5.61 -8.03
N LEU A 153 12.17 -5.06 -8.80
CA LEU A 153 10.74 -5.27 -8.57
C LEU A 153 10.29 -6.72 -8.77
N ARG A 154 10.93 -7.47 -9.68
CA ARG A 154 10.61 -8.90 -9.92
C ARG A 154 10.89 -9.81 -8.72
N HIS A 155 11.71 -9.40 -7.76
CA HIS A 155 11.89 -10.12 -6.51
C HIS A 155 10.74 -9.91 -5.53
N LEU A 156 9.96 -8.83 -5.71
CA LEU A 156 8.87 -8.44 -4.83
C LEU A 156 7.50 -8.86 -5.35
N GLY A 157 7.37 -8.93 -6.68
CA GLY A 157 6.10 -9.27 -7.31
C GLY A 157 6.26 -10.04 -8.61
N ASN A 158 5.35 -10.99 -8.84
CA ASN A 158 5.28 -11.79 -10.06
C ASN A 158 4.38 -11.13 -11.14
N ARG A 159 3.67 -10.05 -10.78
CA ARG A 159 2.78 -9.29 -11.67
C ARG A 159 3.19 -7.82 -11.67
N LEU A 160 3.96 -7.41 -12.67
CA LEU A 160 4.40 -6.03 -12.87
C LEU A 160 3.68 -5.44 -14.07
N TYR A 161 2.99 -4.33 -13.85
CA TYR A 161 2.25 -3.61 -14.89
C TYR A 161 2.79 -2.19 -15.03
N HIS A 162 3.19 -1.80 -16.26
CA HIS A 162 3.46 -0.41 -16.59
C HIS A 162 2.14 0.26 -17.00
N MET A 163 1.65 1.16 -16.16
CA MET A 163 0.32 1.76 -16.28
C MET A 163 0.30 3.05 -17.12
N GLY A 164 1.46 3.54 -17.55
CA GLY A 164 1.62 4.80 -18.27
C GLY A 164 2.41 5.83 -17.47
N ASP A 165 2.05 7.11 -17.60
CA ASP A 165 2.76 8.22 -16.99
C ASP A 165 2.71 8.22 -15.46
N ILE A 166 3.52 9.08 -14.82
CA ILE A 166 3.58 9.25 -13.36
C ILE A 166 2.20 9.56 -12.78
N GLY A 167 1.86 8.86 -11.70
CA GLY A 167 0.59 8.93 -10.99
C GLY A 167 -0.43 7.89 -11.47
N THR A 168 -0.21 7.22 -12.62
CA THR A 168 -1.15 6.19 -13.10
C THR A 168 -1.07 4.91 -12.28
N GLY A 169 0.10 4.55 -11.75
CA GLY A 169 0.25 3.46 -10.79
C GLY A 169 -0.58 3.71 -9.53
N ASN A 170 -0.41 4.89 -8.93
CA ASN A 170 -1.20 5.28 -7.75
C ASN A 170 -2.70 5.37 -8.05
N PHE A 171 -3.11 5.92 -9.20
CA PHE A 171 -4.51 5.89 -9.59
C PHE A 171 -5.06 4.46 -9.67
N THR A 172 -4.32 3.56 -10.32
CA THR A 172 -4.71 2.14 -10.43
C THR A 172 -4.83 1.47 -9.07
N LYS A 173 -3.90 1.76 -8.16
CA LYS A 173 -3.97 1.28 -6.76
C LYS A 173 -5.20 1.79 -6.04
N ILE A 174 -5.50 3.09 -6.15
CA ILE A 174 -6.68 3.70 -5.52
C ILE A 174 -7.97 3.10 -6.11
N ALA A 175 -8.06 2.96 -7.43
CA ALA A 175 -9.20 2.33 -8.08
C ALA A 175 -9.42 0.88 -7.59
N ASN A 176 -8.33 0.09 -7.47
CA ASN A 176 -8.39 -1.25 -6.89
C ASN A 176 -8.92 -1.23 -5.44
N GLN A 177 -8.46 -0.30 -4.61
CA GLN A 177 -8.93 -0.16 -3.22
C GLN A 177 -10.41 0.24 -3.16
N VAL A 178 -10.83 1.21 -3.96
CA VAL A 178 -12.24 1.63 -4.04
C VAL A 178 -13.16 0.45 -4.37
N ILE A 179 -12.83 -0.31 -5.42
CA ILE A 179 -13.63 -1.48 -5.82
C ILE A 179 -13.66 -2.53 -4.71
N TYR A 180 -12.49 -2.88 -4.18
CA TYR A 180 -12.37 -3.90 -3.14
C TYR A 180 -13.13 -3.55 -1.87
N LEU A 181 -12.93 -2.35 -1.33
CA LEU A 181 -13.54 -1.92 -0.08
C LEU A 181 -15.04 -1.67 -0.21
N SER A 182 -15.50 -1.20 -1.37
CA SER A 182 -16.94 -1.12 -1.66
C SER A 182 -17.59 -2.49 -1.62
N TYR A 183 -16.93 -3.49 -2.20
CA TYR A 183 -17.43 -4.87 -2.15
C TYR A 183 -17.46 -5.42 -0.72
N VAL A 184 -16.39 -5.23 0.05
CA VAL A 184 -16.34 -5.67 1.47
C VAL A 184 -17.46 -5.01 2.27
N ALA A 185 -17.68 -3.71 2.11
CA ALA A 185 -18.76 -2.99 2.79
C ALA A 185 -20.13 -3.59 2.45
N SER A 186 -20.41 -3.84 1.16
CA SER A 186 -21.66 -4.45 0.71
C SER A 186 -21.87 -5.84 1.29
N VAL A 187 -20.83 -6.67 1.32
CA VAL A 187 -20.91 -8.03 1.90
C VAL A 187 -21.20 -7.96 3.40
N CYS A 188 -20.54 -7.06 4.14
CA CYS A 188 -20.77 -6.90 5.56
C CYS A 188 -22.20 -6.44 5.87
N GLU A 189 -22.75 -5.49 5.11
CA GLU A 189 -24.12 -5.02 5.30
C GLU A 189 -25.13 -6.15 5.10
N ILE A 190 -25.01 -6.94 4.03
CA ILE A 190 -25.95 -8.01 3.72
C ILE A 190 -25.81 -9.17 4.71
N ALA A 191 -24.61 -9.50 5.17
CA ALA A 191 -24.42 -10.51 6.20
C ALA A 191 -25.04 -10.10 7.54
N ARG A 192 -24.99 -8.81 7.89
CA ARG A 192 -25.67 -8.26 9.06
C ARG A 192 -27.19 -8.34 8.91
N ALA A 193 -27.75 -8.01 7.74
CA ALA A 193 -29.16 -8.15 7.45
C ALA A 193 -29.62 -9.63 7.58
N ALA A 194 -28.86 -10.58 7.02
CA ALA A 194 -29.14 -12.01 7.15
C ALA A 194 -29.20 -12.47 8.62
N ARG A 195 -28.26 -11.98 9.46
CA ARG A 195 -28.29 -12.22 10.91
C ARG A 195 -29.57 -11.65 11.55
N GLY A 196 -29.99 -10.43 11.19
CA GLY A 196 -31.20 -9.81 11.71
C GLY A 196 -32.50 -10.53 11.29
N LEU A 197 -32.44 -11.37 10.28
CA LEU A 197 -33.51 -12.23 9.82
C LEU A 197 -33.45 -13.68 10.42
N ASP A 198 -32.62 -13.90 11.45
CA ASP A 198 -32.35 -15.19 12.07
C ASP A 198 -31.89 -16.27 11.08
N MET A 199 -31.25 -15.89 9.98
CA MET A 199 -30.67 -16.82 9.02
C MET A 199 -29.41 -17.48 9.59
N ASP A 200 -29.12 -18.69 9.14
CA ASP A 200 -27.82 -19.34 9.32
C ASP A 200 -26.76 -18.57 8.49
N VAL A 201 -26.02 -17.67 9.14
CA VAL A 201 -25.04 -16.79 8.47
C VAL A 201 -23.92 -17.59 7.82
N PRO A 202 -23.31 -18.63 8.45
CA PRO A 202 -22.35 -19.50 7.79
C PRO A 202 -22.86 -20.09 6.47
N ASN A 203 -24.06 -20.65 6.47
CA ASN A 203 -24.67 -21.22 5.27
C ASN A 203 -24.99 -20.14 4.23
N PHE A 204 -25.48 -18.98 4.67
CA PHE A 204 -25.69 -17.81 3.80
C PHE A 204 -24.40 -17.39 3.10
N ILE A 205 -23.29 -17.29 3.82
CA ILE A 205 -21.98 -16.93 3.26
C ILE A 205 -21.47 -18.00 2.29
N ASP A 206 -21.70 -19.28 2.59
CA ASP A 206 -21.31 -20.36 1.67
C ASP A 206 -22.08 -20.26 0.34
N VAL A 207 -23.38 -19.96 0.38
CA VAL A 207 -24.17 -19.66 -0.83
C VAL A 207 -23.60 -18.48 -1.59
N MET A 208 -23.26 -17.37 -0.91
CA MET A 208 -22.64 -16.19 -1.55
C MET A 208 -21.30 -16.55 -2.19
N ARG A 209 -20.46 -17.32 -1.49
CA ARG A 209 -19.14 -17.78 -1.98
C ARG A 209 -19.27 -18.61 -3.26
N ASN A 210 -20.26 -19.46 -3.37
CA ASN A 210 -20.47 -20.38 -4.49
C ASN A 210 -21.36 -19.80 -5.60
N SER A 211 -21.86 -18.58 -5.45
CA SER A 211 -22.67 -17.89 -6.43
C SER A 211 -21.91 -16.74 -7.12
N VAL A 212 -22.58 -16.01 -8.01
CA VAL A 212 -21.98 -14.90 -8.77
C VAL A 212 -21.38 -13.81 -7.87
N ALA A 213 -22.01 -13.56 -6.72
CA ALA A 213 -21.57 -12.53 -5.78
C ALA A 213 -20.22 -12.84 -5.10
N GLY A 214 -19.85 -14.12 -4.99
CA GLY A 214 -18.73 -14.57 -4.18
C GLY A 214 -17.37 -14.67 -4.86
N ARG A 215 -17.28 -14.39 -6.14
CA ARG A 215 -16.05 -14.57 -6.91
C ARG A 215 -15.23 -13.27 -6.97
N PRO A 216 -14.01 -13.26 -6.53
CA PRO A 216 -13.12 -14.12 -5.73
C PRO A 216 -12.96 -13.65 -4.28
N MET A 217 -13.79 -12.74 -3.78
CA MET A 217 -13.53 -11.90 -2.61
C MET A 217 -13.80 -12.62 -1.27
N MET A 218 -14.58 -13.70 -1.28
CA MET A 218 -15.02 -14.39 -0.06
C MET A 218 -14.07 -15.47 0.46
N THR A 219 -12.90 -15.65 -0.12
CA THR A 219 -11.95 -16.72 0.27
C THR A 219 -11.38 -16.57 1.68
N HIS A 220 -11.52 -15.41 2.31
CA HIS A 220 -10.99 -15.14 3.65
C HIS A 220 -12.09 -14.76 4.66
N TRP A 221 -13.34 -15.06 4.33
CA TRP A 221 -14.48 -14.65 5.15
C TRP A 221 -14.50 -15.34 6.52
N GLU A 222 -14.30 -16.66 6.55
CA GLU A 222 -14.45 -17.49 7.75
C GLU A 222 -13.54 -17.05 8.90
N ASP A 223 -12.26 -16.83 8.61
CA ASP A 223 -11.29 -16.46 9.63
C ASP A 223 -11.61 -15.12 10.30
N ARG A 224 -12.25 -14.21 9.58
CA ARG A 224 -12.47 -12.82 10.02
C ARG A 224 -13.85 -12.57 10.63
N PHE A 225 -14.87 -13.29 10.21
CA PHE A 225 -16.26 -13.09 10.65
C PHE A 225 -16.73 -14.12 11.66
N GLU A 226 -16.40 -15.41 11.47
CA GLU A 226 -16.84 -16.49 12.34
C GLU A 226 -15.97 -16.62 13.59
N ASN A 227 -14.66 -16.52 13.45
CA ASN A 227 -13.72 -16.75 14.56
C ASN A 227 -13.48 -15.50 15.40
N GLY A 228 -14.06 -14.35 15.03
CA GLY A 228 -13.87 -13.09 15.73
C GLY A 228 -12.42 -12.59 15.76
N ASP A 229 -11.55 -13.18 14.94
CA ASP A 229 -10.16 -12.72 14.81
C ASP A 229 -10.14 -11.38 14.07
N ARG A 230 -10.25 -10.32 14.87
CA ARG A 230 -10.21 -8.93 14.41
C ARG A 230 -8.76 -8.39 14.36
N VAL A 231 -7.76 -9.27 14.36
CA VAL A 231 -6.38 -8.84 14.11
C VAL A 231 -6.33 -8.16 12.76
N ALA A 232 -6.07 -6.86 12.79
CA ALA A 232 -6.19 -6.00 11.63
C ALA A 232 -5.28 -6.45 10.49
N GLY A 233 -5.87 -7.11 9.49
CA GLY A 233 -5.26 -7.29 8.18
C GLY A 233 -5.12 -5.92 7.50
N PHE A 234 -6.19 -5.12 7.58
CA PHE A 234 -6.22 -3.74 7.10
C PHE A 234 -7.12 -2.88 8.01
N GLN A 235 -6.52 -1.95 8.74
CA GLN A 235 -7.21 -1.09 9.70
C GLN A 235 -8.17 -0.11 9.02
N ILE A 236 -9.32 0.15 9.67
CA ILE A 236 -10.33 1.12 9.19
C ILE A 236 -9.71 2.50 8.98
N SER A 237 -8.88 2.99 9.89
CA SER A 237 -8.21 4.29 9.76
C SER A 237 -7.37 4.40 8.47
N ARG A 238 -6.69 3.32 8.10
CA ARG A 238 -5.86 3.28 6.88
C ARG A 238 -6.68 3.20 5.60
N LEU A 239 -7.76 2.40 5.61
CA LEU A 239 -8.63 2.32 4.43
C LEU A 239 -9.39 3.63 4.18
N LEU A 240 -9.79 4.34 5.24
CA LEU A 240 -10.42 5.65 5.10
C LEU A 240 -9.51 6.65 4.38
N LYS A 241 -8.22 6.63 4.68
CA LYS A 241 -7.24 7.41 3.90
C LYS A 241 -7.28 7.03 2.41
N ASP A 242 -7.26 5.74 2.09
CA ASP A 242 -7.25 5.28 0.69
C ASP A 242 -8.56 5.66 -0.04
N LEU A 243 -9.70 5.54 0.64
CA LEU A 243 -10.99 5.97 0.10
C LEU A 243 -11.06 7.50 -0.11
N GLN A 244 -10.49 8.27 0.80
CA GLN A 244 -10.44 9.73 0.67
C GLN A 244 -9.57 10.15 -0.53
N LEU A 245 -8.42 9.52 -0.74
CA LEU A 245 -7.61 9.75 -1.94
C LEU A 245 -8.41 9.47 -3.22
N GLY A 246 -9.23 8.42 -3.22
CA GLY A 246 -10.14 8.13 -4.34
C GLY A 246 -11.19 9.22 -4.55
N ALA A 247 -11.79 9.72 -3.46
CA ALA A 247 -12.76 10.81 -3.51
C ALA A 247 -12.12 12.11 -4.02
N ASP A 248 -10.91 12.44 -3.60
CA ASP A 248 -10.19 13.62 -4.04
C ASP A 248 -9.90 13.58 -5.55
N VAL A 249 -9.48 12.43 -6.09
CA VAL A 249 -9.30 12.24 -7.55
C VAL A 249 -10.62 12.42 -8.30
N CYS A 250 -11.70 11.86 -7.78
CA CYS A 250 -13.02 12.01 -8.40
C CYS A 250 -13.49 13.48 -8.42
N ALA A 251 -13.27 14.20 -7.33
CA ALA A 251 -13.59 15.62 -7.23
C ALA A 251 -12.77 16.49 -8.22
N GLU A 252 -11.46 16.22 -8.35
CA GLU A 252 -10.59 16.91 -9.32
C GLU A 252 -11.09 16.80 -10.77
N HIS A 253 -11.74 15.68 -11.10
CA HIS A 253 -12.23 15.39 -12.45
C HIS A 253 -13.74 15.51 -12.60
N ALA A 254 -14.45 16.01 -11.58
CA ALA A 254 -15.90 16.12 -11.55
C ALA A 254 -16.63 14.80 -11.87
N PHE A 255 -16.10 13.67 -11.41
CA PHE A 255 -16.76 12.37 -11.52
C PHE A 255 -17.80 12.21 -10.41
N ASP A 256 -19.01 11.80 -10.79
CA ASP A 256 -20.07 11.43 -9.84
C ASP A 256 -19.92 9.94 -9.46
N ILE A 257 -19.54 9.67 -8.20
CA ILE A 257 -19.35 8.31 -7.68
C ILE A 257 -20.07 8.15 -6.33
N PRO A 258 -21.40 8.05 -6.32
CA PRO A 258 -22.21 8.02 -5.10
C PRO A 258 -21.93 6.79 -4.22
N VAL A 259 -21.53 5.65 -4.79
CA VAL A 259 -21.15 4.44 -4.04
C VAL A 259 -19.92 4.72 -3.17
N LEU A 260 -18.93 5.43 -3.67
CA LEU A 260 -17.73 5.78 -2.91
C LEU A 260 -18.06 6.63 -1.68
N GLU A 261 -18.94 7.62 -1.82
CA GLU A 261 -19.40 8.46 -0.68
C GLU A 261 -20.11 7.61 0.37
N THR A 262 -20.98 6.71 -0.07
CA THR A 262 -21.70 5.79 0.82
C THR A 262 -20.72 4.88 1.57
N VAL A 263 -19.73 4.33 0.89
CA VAL A 263 -18.69 3.48 1.50
C VAL A 263 -17.86 4.27 2.51
N ILE A 264 -17.42 5.48 2.17
CA ILE A 264 -16.69 6.37 3.10
C ILE A 264 -17.52 6.63 4.36
N ASN A 265 -18.79 6.97 4.20
CA ASN A 265 -19.68 7.24 5.34
C ASN A 265 -19.88 6.01 6.22
N THR A 266 -19.98 4.82 5.63
CA THR A 266 -20.08 3.56 6.37
C THR A 266 -18.85 3.33 7.25
N TYR A 267 -17.67 3.50 6.69
CA TYR A 267 -16.42 3.31 7.45
C TYR A 267 -16.16 4.44 8.45
N LYS A 268 -16.58 5.67 8.17
CA LYS A 268 -16.53 6.77 9.14
C LYS A 268 -17.36 6.48 10.38
N LYS A 269 -18.59 5.97 10.23
CA LYS A 269 -19.42 5.55 11.36
C LYS A 269 -18.70 4.53 12.24
N ALA A 270 -18.06 3.54 11.64
CA ALA A 270 -17.29 2.54 12.38
C ALA A 270 -16.08 3.16 13.11
N SER A 271 -15.36 4.07 12.46
CA SER A 271 -14.25 4.80 13.08
C SER A 271 -14.70 5.62 14.27
N ASP A 272 -15.82 6.36 14.13
CA ASP A 272 -16.39 7.21 15.17
C ASP A 272 -16.92 6.39 16.37
N ALA A 273 -17.33 5.13 16.13
CA ALA A 273 -17.70 4.17 17.17
C ALA A 273 -16.49 3.53 17.89
N GLY A 274 -15.26 3.99 17.61
CA GLY A 274 -14.04 3.51 18.27
C GLY A 274 -13.37 2.32 17.59
N HIS A 275 -13.79 1.94 16.39
CA HIS A 275 -13.27 0.78 15.64
C HIS A 275 -12.13 1.14 14.66
N ALA A 276 -11.55 2.34 14.75
CA ALA A 276 -10.55 2.86 13.84
C ALA A 276 -9.33 1.94 13.64
N ASP A 277 -8.88 1.28 14.70
CA ASP A 277 -7.72 0.38 14.71
C ASP A 277 -8.06 -1.08 14.45
N LEU A 278 -9.35 -1.42 14.34
CA LEU A 278 -9.81 -2.76 14.03
C LEU A 278 -9.71 -3.04 12.53
N ASP A 279 -9.85 -4.32 12.18
CA ASP A 279 -9.92 -4.77 10.78
C ASP A 279 -11.11 -4.14 10.04
N MET A 280 -10.98 -3.96 8.73
CA MET A 280 -12.04 -3.39 7.87
C MET A 280 -13.39 -4.13 8.00
N THR A 281 -13.38 -5.38 8.41
CA THR A 281 -14.60 -6.18 8.63
C THR A 281 -15.34 -5.82 9.92
N ALA A 282 -14.75 -5.00 10.80
CA ALA A 282 -15.41 -4.56 12.03
C ALA A 282 -16.68 -3.73 11.79
N ILE A 283 -16.87 -3.17 10.58
CA ILE A 283 -18.17 -2.56 10.20
C ILE A 283 -19.36 -3.52 10.33
N TYR A 284 -19.10 -4.83 10.33
CA TYR A 284 -20.12 -5.85 10.58
C TYR A 284 -20.74 -5.78 11.97
N SER A 285 -20.04 -5.22 12.95
CA SER A 285 -20.47 -5.15 14.36
C SER A 285 -20.81 -3.75 14.87
N VAL A 286 -20.73 -2.72 14.05
CA VAL A 286 -20.94 -1.31 14.47
C VAL A 286 -22.31 -1.04 15.11
N ASP A 287 -23.33 -1.79 14.76
CA ASP A 287 -24.69 -1.60 15.31
C ASP A 287 -25.02 -2.68 16.37
N GLN A 288 -24.04 -3.39 16.91
CA GLN A 288 -24.27 -4.48 17.89
C GLN A 288 -23.86 -4.11 19.34
N ASP A 289 -23.27 -2.92 19.52
CA ASP A 289 -22.93 -2.28 20.79
C ASP A 289 -23.88 -1.09 21.02
#